data_fc28ccb127a3e019134abf9cce41b9ed
#
_entry.id   fc28ccb127a3e019134abf9cce41b9ed
#
_cell.length_a   1.000
_cell.length_b   1.000
_cell.length_c   1.000
_cell.angle_alpha   90.00
_cell.angle_beta   90.00
_cell.angle_gamma   90.00
#
_symmetry.space_group_name_H-M   'P 1'
#
loop_
_entity.id
_entity.type
_entity.pdbx_description
1 polymer ?
#
loop_
_entity_poly.entity_id
_entity_poly.type
_entity_poly.pdbx_seq_one_letter_code
_entity_poly.pdbx_strand_id
1 'polypeptide(L)'
;MLYLLFFLAGGVFLTRMLLPRRKPVLRVYLGLSLGLFLMMWLPVLWAYAVRFSYTAHALAAGSLAALCVLGWLCRDKTAPAPMDERQKKLLLALAVMVIPLGVVSGYLQYTHSIRLAADGSYHVGQSTYGDLSLHLAICTSIVNTKFPLENSLMLGATMAYPYLSDSVASTFYLFGMPLNTSMAFTGTLMMLLTYT
;
A
#
# COMPACT_ATOMS: atom_id res chain seq x y z
N MET A 1 -4.17 -9.10 -5.18
CA MET A 1 -4.11 -9.50 -3.74
C MET A 1 -2.79 -10.21 -3.38
N LEU A 2 -2.34 -11.22 -4.11
CA LEU A 2 -1.08 -11.95 -3.80
C LEU A 2 0.14 -11.02 -3.71
N TYR A 3 0.22 -10.02 -4.58
CA TYR A 3 1.30 -9.03 -4.57
C TYR A 3 1.37 -8.24 -3.25
N LEU A 4 0.24 -7.74 -2.75
CA LEU A 4 0.17 -7.08 -1.44
C LEU A 4 0.62 -8.02 -0.32
N LEU A 5 0.07 -9.24 -0.27
CA LEU A 5 0.43 -10.23 0.76
C LEU A 5 1.92 -10.54 0.74
N PHE A 6 2.54 -10.64 -0.44
CA PHE A 6 3.97 -10.87 -0.57
C PHE A 6 4.80 -9.73 0.07
N PHE A 7 4.41 -8.47 -0.18
CA PHE A 7 5.08 -7.32 0.42
C PHE A 7 4.87 -7.22 1.93
N LEU A 8 3.66 -7.44 2.42
CA LEU A 8 3.37 -7.43 3.85
C LEU A 8 4.13 -8.55 4.58
N ALA A 9 4.15 -9.76 4.02
CA ALA A 9 4.91 -10.88 4.56
C ALA A 9 6.42 -10.62 4.56
N GLY A 10 6.94 -10.03 3.47
CA GLY A 10 8.36 -9.64 3.37
C GLY A 10 8.75 -8.60 4.42
N GLY A 11 7.90 -7.59 4.64
CA GLY A 11 8.13 -6.59 5.68
C GLY A 11 8.14 -7.19 7.09
N VAL A 12 7.18 -8.08 7.39
CA VAL A 12 7.15 -8.82 8.68
C VAL A 12 8.37 -9.73 8.82
N PHE A 13 8.79 -10.40 7.76
CA PHE A 13 10.01 -11.20 7.77
C PHE A 13 11.24 -10.35 8.10
N LEU A 14 11.41 -9.20 7.42
CA LEU A 14 12.54 -8.28 7.65
C LEU A 14 12.58 -7.79 9.11
N THR A 15 11.46 -7.33 9.64
CA THR A 15 11.41 -6.86 11.04
C THR A 15 11.66 -7.98 12.04
N ARG A 16 11.26 -9.21 11.73
CA ARG A 16 11.57 -10.39 12.57
C ARG A 16 13.07 -10.68 12.58
N MET A 17 13.75 -10.52 11.45
CA MET A 17 15.20 -10.79 11.34
C MET A 17 16.04 -9.69 11.97
N LEU A 18 15.65 -8.43 11.79
CA LEU A 18 16.44 -7.27 12.18
C LEU A 18 16.11 -6.75 13.59
N LEU A 19 14.90 -7.02 14.10
CA LEU A 19 14.41 -6.50 15.37
C LEU A 19 13.89 -7.61 16.32
N PRO A 20 14.62 -8.72 16.54
CA PRO A 20 14.09 -9.86 17.29
C PRO A 20 13.77 -9.52 18.76
N ARG A 21 14.50 -8.55 19.36
CA ARG A 21 14.32 -8.12 20.76
C ARG A 21 13.08 -7.28 21.01
N ARG A 22 12.43 -6.76 19.93
CA ARG A 22 11.22 -5.95 20.07
C ARG A 22 10.01 -6.84 20.34
N LYS A 23 9.02 -6.27 21.05
CA LYS A 23 7.76 -6.96 21.36
C LYS A 23 7.08 -7.46 20.08
N PRO A 24 6.52 -8.67 20.05
CA PRO A 24 5.95 -9.27 18.83
C PRO A 24 4.89 -8.41 18.15
N VAL A 25 3.96 -7.81 18.90
CA VAL A 25 2.90 -6.94 18.33
C VAL A 25 3.50 -5.73 17.61
N LEU A 26 4.44 -5.03 18.27
CA LEU A 26 5.13 -3.88 17.64
C LEU A 26 5.91 -4.31 16.39
N ARG A 27 6.56 -5.46 16.45
CA ARG A 27 7.35 -5.97 15.33
C ARG A 27 6.48 -6.31 14.13
N VAL A 28 5.30 -6.92 14.35
CA VAL A 28 4.33 -7.19 13.28
C VAL A 28 3.81 -5.88 12.69
N TYR A 29 3.42 -4.92 13.52
CA TYR A 29 2.97 -3.61 13.08
C TYR A 29 4.03 -2.90 12.21
N LEU A 30 5.25 -2.79 12.70
CA LEU A 30 6.37 -2.21 11.94
C LEU A 30 6.63 -2.98 10.64
N GLY A 31 6.46 -4.30 10.66
CA GLY A 31 6.63 -5.16 9.49
C GLY A 31 5.57 -4.90 8.42
N LEU A 32 4.30 -4.80 8.82
CA LEU A 32 3.21 -4.48 7.89
C LEU A 32 3.39 -3.08 7.29
N SER A 33 3.75 -2.09 8.12
CA SER A 33 4.05 -0.73 7.66
C SER A 33 5.24 -0.70 6.69
N LEU A 34 6.33 -1.40 7.01
CA LEU A 34 7.50 -1.51 6.13
C LEU A 34 7.14 -2.20 4.81
N GLY A 35 6.36 -3.28 4.86
CA GLY A 35 5.92 -3.99 3.66
C GLY A 35 5.12 -3.09 2.73
N LEU A 36 4.15 -2.33 3.28
CA LEU A 36 3.38 -1.38 2.48
C LEU A 36 4.27 -0.24 1.94
N PHE A 37 5.17 0.31 2.76
CA PHE A 37 6.13 1.32 2.33
C PHE A 37 6.98 0.83 1.14
N LEU A 38 7.52 -0.39 1.23
CA LEU A 38 8.28 -0.97 0.13
C LEU A 38 7.43 -1.24 -1.12
N MET A 39 6.16 -1.63 -0.93
CA MET A 39 5.21 -1.79 -2.03
C MET A 39 4.89 -0.47 -2.74
N MET A 40 4.90 0.66 -2.02
CA MET A 40 4.74 1.98 -2.61
C MET A 40 5.98 2.41 -3.40
N TRP A 41 7.15 2.28 -2.79
CA TRP A 41 8.39 2.85 -3.31
C TRP A 41 9.06 2.02 -4.40
N LEU A 42 9.17 0.71 -4.24
CA LEU A 42 9.98 -0.10 -5.14
C LEU A 42 9.48 -0.10 -6.59
N PRO A 43 8.16 -0.22 -6.88
CA PRO A 43 7.68 -0.10 -8.26
C PRO A 43 7.92 1.29 -8.86
N VAL A 44 7.77 2.34 -8.06
CA VAL A 44 8.03 3.72 -8.48
C VAL A 44 9.51 3.92 -8.82
N LEU A 45 10.43 3.44 -7.98
CA LEU A 45 11.86 3.51 -8.26
C LEU A 45 12.22 2.79 -9.55
N TRP A 46 11.69 1.59 -9.78
CA TRP A 46 11.89 0.89 -11.03
C TRP A 46 11.23 1.55 -12.24
N ALA A 47 10.17 2.34 -12.03
CA ALA A 47 9.51 3.07 -13.10
C ALA A 47 10.38 4.18 -13.73
N TYR A 48 11.44 4.62 -13.07
CA TYR A 48 12.46 5.50 -13.67
C TYR A 48 13.31 4.78 -14.73
N ALA A 49 13.54 3.49 -14.57
CA ALA A 49 14.31 2.68 -15.53
C ALA A 49 13.39 2.06 -16.60
N VAL A 50 12.31 1.44 -16.10
CA VAL A 50 11.34 0.75 -16.95
C VAL A 50 9.94 1.28 -16.74
N ARG A 51 9.01 1.43 -17.48
CA ARG A 51 7.67 1.99 -17.20
C ARG A 51 7.01 1.37 -15.97
N PHE A 52 6.10 2.07 -15.30
CA PHE A 52 5.28 1.55 -14.22
C PHE A 52 4.33 0.46 -14.75
N SER A 53 4.85 -0.75 -14.87
CA SER A 53 4.29 -1.88 -15.59
C SER A 53 4.50 -3.17 -14.80
N TYR A 54 4.00 -4.28 -15.30
CA TYR A 54 4.29 -5.61 -14.71
C TYR A 54 5.78 -5.88 -14.53
N THR A 55 6.63 -5.38 -15.45
CA THR A 55 8.10 -5.50 -15.33
C THR A 55 8.63 -4.76 -14.12
N ALA A 56 8.20 -3.51 -13.89
CA ALA A 56 8.60 -2.75 -12.69
C ALA A 56 8.17 -3.47 -11.40
N HIS A 57 6.97 -4.04 -11.40
CA HIS A 57 6.45 -4.78 -10.24
C HIS A 57 7.19 -6.11 -10.01
N ALA A 58 7.57 -6.81 -11.06
CA ALA A 58 8.40 -8.01 -10.95
C ALA A 58 9.80 -7.68 -10.40
N LEU A 59 10.42 -6.60 -10.88
CA LEU A 59 11.70 -6.10 -10.36
C LEU A 59 11.58 -5.64 -8.90
N ALA A 60 10.49 -4.99 -8.54
CA ALA A 60 10.20 -4.60 -7.15
C ALA A 60 10.05 -5.83 -6.24
N ALA A 61 9.35 -6.87 -6.68
CA ALA A 61 9.25 -8.13 -5.95
C ALA A 61 10.61 -8.82 -5.81
N GLY A 62 11.43 -8.83 -6.87
CA GLY A 62 12.81 -9.31 -6.82
C GLY A 62 13.69 -8.53 -5.85
N SER A 63 13.53 -7.19 -5.82
CA SER A 63 14.22 -6.31 -4.87
C SER A 63 13.84 -6.63 -3.42
N LEU A 64 12.54 -6.85 -3.14
CA LEU A 64 12.09 -7.26 -1.80
C LEU A 64 12.68 -8.64 -1.43
N ALA A 65 12.69 -9.60 -2.35
CA ALA A 65 13.30 -10.92 -2.12
C ALA A 65 14.79 -10.79 -1.79
N ALA A 66 15.53 -9.95 -2.52
CA ALA A 66 16.95 -9.66 -2.25
C ALA A 66 17.13 -9.01 -0.87
N LEU A 67 16.29 -8.04 -0.50
CA LEU A 67 16.29 -7.45 0.85
C LEU A 67 16.01 -8.50 1.94
N CYS A 68 15.10 -9.43 1.71
CA CYS A 68 14.83 -10.52 2.64
C CYS A 68 16.04 -11.46 2.80
N VAL A 69 16.74 -11.79 1.70
CA VAL A 69 17.98 -12.58 1.76
C VAL A 69 19.06 -11.83 2.54
N LEU A 70 19.27 -10.54 2.24
CA LEU A 70 20.22 -9.70 2.98
C LEU A 70 19.84 -9.60 4.47
N GLY A 71 18.57 -9.37 4.77
CA GLY A 71 18.08 -9.37 6.14
C GLY A 71 18.31 -10.70 6.88
N TRP A 72 18.18 -11.81 6.17
CA TRP A 72 18.49 -13.13 6.73
C TRP A 72 20.00 -13.33 6.97
N LEU A 73 20.86 -12.87 6.05
CA LEU A 73 22.32 -12.93 6.21
C LEU A 73 22.81 -12.04 7.35
N CYS A 74 22.25 -10.84 7.48
CA CYS A 74 22.60 -9.85 8.51
C CYS A 74 21.77 -9.99 9.81
N ARG A 75 20.98 -11.07 9.95
CA ARG A 75 20.06 -11.21 11.07
C ARG A 75 20.75 -11.18 12.42
N ASP A 76 20.11 -10.55 13.39
CA ASP A 76 20.43 -10.73 14.80
C ASP A 76 20.07 -12.16 15.22
N LYS A 77 21.07 -12.94 15.65
CA LYS A 77 20.92 -14.34 16.08
C LYS A 77 20.25 -14.50 17.45
N THR A 78 19.89 -13.40 18.09
CA THR A 78 19.15 -13.42 19.37
C THR A 78 17.79 -14.07 19.19
N ALA A 79 17.37 -14.90 20.13
CA ALA A 79 16.03 -15.49 20.10
C ALA A 79 14.95 -14.41 20.12
N PRO A 80 13.92 -14.51 19.26
CA PRO A 80 12.83 -13.55 19.23
C PRO A 80 12.13 -13.47 20.57
N ALA A 81 11.77 -12.24 21.01
CA ALA A 81 10.98 -12.06 22.22
C ALA A 81 9.67 -12.86 22.13
N PRO A 82 9.32 -13.64 23.15
CA PRO A 82 8.09 -14.42 23.17
C PRO A 82 6.86 -13.51 23.30
N MET A 83 5.71 -14.01 22.86
CA MET A 83 4.42 -13.35 23.05
C MET A 83 3.90 -13.66 24.45
N ASP A 84 3.82 -12.66 25.31
CA ASP A 84 3.24 -12.76 26.63
C ASP A 84 1.71 -12.59 26.63
N GLU A 85 1.03 -12.87 27.72
CA GLU A 85 -0.42 -12.78 27.85
C GLU A 85 -0.93 -11.33 27.68
N ARG A 86 -0.15 -10.34 28.08
CA ARG A 86 -0.50 -8.92 27.88
C ARG A 86 -0.52 -8.57 26.39
N GLN A 87 0.43 -9.08 25.63
CA GLN A 87 0.49 -8.86 24.20
C GLN A 87 -0.61 -9.60 23.43
N LYS A 88 -1.00 -10.79 23.86
CA LYS A 88 -2.17 -11.50 23.30
C LYS A 88 -3.45 -10.70 23.50
N LYS A 89 -3.66 -10.16 24.70
CA LYS A 89 -4.80 -9.30 25.02
C LYS A 89 -4.77 -8.01 24.18
N LEU A 90 -3.60 -7.39 24.02
CA LEU A 90 -3.43 -6.21 23.17
C LEU A 90 -3.75 -6.54 21.71
N LEU A 91 -3.24 -7.65 21.17
CA LEU A 91 -3.53 -8.06 19.80
C LEU A 91 -5.04 -8.30 19.59
N LEU A 92 -5.70 -8.95 20.56
CA LEU A 92 -7.15 -9.17 20.51
C LEU A 92 -7.90 -7.83 20.53
N ALA A 93 -7.52 -6.90 21.43
CA ALA A 93 -8.14 -5.58 21.51
C ALA A 93 -7.96 -4.80 20.20
N LEU A 94 -6.76 -4.81 19.61
CA LEU A 94 -6.50 -4.20 18.30
C LEU A 94 -7.36 -4.84 17.21
N ALA A 95 -7.46 -6.17 17.16
CA ALA A 95 -8.29 -6.85 16.17
C ALA A 95 -9.78 -6.47 16.31
N VAL A 96 -10.30 -6.40 17.53
CA VAL A 96 -11.69 -5.99 17.81
C VAL A 96 -11.96 -4.53 17.40
N MET A 97 -10.96 -3.67 17.45
CA MET A 97 -11.11 -2.27 17.01
C MET A 97 -10.86 -2.11 15.51
N VAL A 98 -9.78 -2.68 15.00
CA VAL A 98 -9.31 -2.45 13.62
C VAL A 98 -10.18 -3.14 12.58
N ILE A 99 -10.69 -4.36 12.87
CA ILE A 99 -11.53 -5.08 11.92
C ILE A 99 -12.85 -4.34 11.65
N PRO A 100 -13.67 -3.95 12.65
CA PRO A 100 -14.89 -3.18 12.41
C PRO A 100 -14.60 -1.83 11.75
N LEU A 101 -13.53 -1.13 12.17
CA LEU A 101 -13.12 0.14 11.56
C LEU A 101 -12.77 -0.06 10.09
N GLY A 102 -12.05 -1.12 9.74
CA GLY A 102 -11.73 -1.47 8.36
C GLY A 102 -12.96 -1.77 7.51
N VAL A 103 -13.92 -2.53 8.07
CA VAL A 103 -15.18 -2.84 7.38
C VAL A 103 -15.99 -1.57 7.13
N VAL A 104 -16.18 -0.73 8.15
CA VAL A 104 -16.93 0.54 8.04
C VAL A 104 -16.21 1.50 7.09
N SER A 105 -14.91 1.67 7.23
CA SER A 105 -14.11 2.53 6.34
C SER A 105 -14.17 2.04 4.89
N GLY A 106 -13.99 0.75 4.66
CA GLY A 106 -14.08 0.16 3.32
C GLY A 106 -15.46 0.35 2.70
N TYR A 107 -16.52 0.14 3.49
CA TYR A 107 -17.90 0.40 3.04
C TYR A 107 -18.10 1.88 2.66
N LEU A 108 -17.67 2.81 3.52
CA LEU A 108 -17.80 4.24 3.25
C LEU A 108 -16.96 4.68 2.03
N GLN A 109 -15.74 4.21 1.92
CA GLN A 109 -14.89 4.49 0.77
C GLN A 109 -15.52 3.98 -0.54
N TYR A 110 -16.03 2.77 -0.54
CA TYR A 110 -16.63 2.16 -1.73
C TYR A 110 -17.96 2.77 -2.14
N THR A 111 -18.80 3.19 -1.18
CA THR A 111 -20.16 3.67 -1.44
C THR A 111 -20.31 5.18 -1.50
N HIS A 112 -19.44 5.94 -0.81
CA HIS A 112 -19.56 7.38 -0.64
C HIS A 112 -18.42 8.19 -1.25
N SER A 113 -17.19 7.63 -1.35
CA SER A 113 -16.08 8.39 -1.94
C SER A 113 -16.12 8.35 -3.47
N ILE A 114 -16.26 7.16 -4.05
CA ILE A 114 -16.32 6.98 -5.50
C ILE A 114 -17.35 5.90 -5.85
N ARG A 115 -18.34 6.26 -6.66
CA ARG A 115 -19.42 5.38 -7.07
C ARG A 115 -19.45 5.22 -8.58
N LEU A 116 -19.50 3.98 -9.04
CA LEU A 116 -19.79 3.67 -10.43
C LEU A 116 -21.31 3.72 -10.66
N ALA A 117 -21.77 4.58 -11.55
CA ALA A 117 -23.17 4.67 -11.95
C ALA A 117 -23.53 3.60 -12.99
N ALA A 118 -24.83 3.40 -13.22
CA ALA A 118 -25.33 2.40 -14.15
C ALA A 118 -24.94 2.66 -15.63
N ASP A 119 -24.66 3.93 -15.97
CA ASP A 119 -24.20 4.36 -17.29
C ASP A 119 -22.68 4.22 -17.48
N GLY A 120 -21.95 3.70 -16.48
CA GLY A 120 -20.50 3.55 -16.49
C GLY A 120 -19.72 4.79 -16.05
N SER A 121 -20.39 5.90 -15.72
CA SER A 121 -19.71 7.11 -15.19
C SER A 121 -19.32 6.96 -13.73
N TYR A 122 -18.24 7.67 -13.32
CA TYR A 122 -17.84 7.75 -11.93
C TYR A 122 -18.41 9.01 -11.28
N HIS A 123 -19.07 8.82 -10.15
CA HIS A 123 -19.59 9.89 -9.30
C HIS A 123 -18.75 9.98 -8.02
N VAL A 124 -18.36 11.18 -7.67
CA VAL A 124 -17.52 11.48 -6.50
C VAL A 124 -18.39 12.10 -5.41
N GLY A 125 -18.19 11.68 -4.16
CA GLY A 125 -18.93 12.19 -3.01
C GLY A 125 -18.68 13.68 -2.76
N GLN A 126 -19.66 14.38 -2.17
CA GLN A 126 -19.63 15.84 -1.98
C GLN A 126 -18.38 16.36 -1.28
N SER A 127 -17.90 15.67 -0.24
CA SER A 127 -16.74 16.10 0.55
C SER A 127 -15.40 15.85 -0.14
N THR A 128 -15.36 15.05 -1.20
CA THR A 128 -14.12 14.60 -1.88
C THR A 128 -14.05 15.03 -3.35
N TYR A 129 -15.04 15.79 -3.85
CA TYR A 129 -15.16 16.08 -5.28
C TYR A 129 -13.97 16.84 -5.87
N GLY A 130 -13.30 17.68 -5.09
CA GLY A 130 -12.16 18.47 -5.57
C GLY A 130 -10.92 17.62 -5.78
N ASP A 131 -10.43 16.99 -4.73
CA ASP A 131 -9.14 16.27 -4.75
C ASP A 131 -9.24 14.88 -5.37
N LEU A 132 -10.36 14.19 -5.18
CA LEU A 132 -10.49 12.81 -5.65
C LEU A 132 -10.43 12.69 -7.17
N SER A 133 -10.92 13.67 -7.91
CA SER A 133 -10.80 13.71 -9.37
C SER A 133 -9.33 13.82 -9.83
N LEU A 134 -8.53 14.60 -9.09
CA LEU A 134 -7.08 14.70 -9.32
C LEU A 134 -6.40 13.35 -9.03
N HIS A 135 -6.70 12.72 -7.90
CA HIS A 135 -6.14 11.41 -7.54
C HIS A 135 -6.52 10.32 -8.55
N LEU A 136 -7.74 10.34 -9.09
CA LEU A 136 -8.15 9.44 -10.17
C LEU A 136 -7.33 9.65 -11.44
N ALA A 137 -7.11 10.91 -11.82
CA ALA A 137 -6.28 11.26 -12.97
C ALA A 137 -4.82 10.81 -12.75
N ILE A 138 -4.25 11.04 -11.57
CA ILE A 138 -2.91 10.59 -11.21
C ILE A 138 -2.84 9.05 -11.25
N CYS A 139 -3.78 8.35 -10.64
CA CYS A 139 -3.80 6.89 -10.58
C CYS A 139 -3.79 6.26 -11.98
N THR A 140 -4.59 6.79 -12.89
CA THR A 140 -4.65 6.29 -14.28
C THR A 140 -3.43 6.70 -15.11
N SER A 141 -2.85 7.88 -14.88
CA SER A 141 -1.68 8.37 -15.60
C SER A 141 -0.37 7.68 -15.24
N ILE A 142 -0.27 7.14 -14.01
CA ILE A 142 0.89 6.37 -13.55
C ILE A 142 1.07 5.08 -14.36
N VAL A 143 -0.04 4.40 -14.70
CA VAL A 143 -0.01 3.08 -15.34
C VAL A 143 0.63 3.16 -16.73
N ASN A 144 1.63 2.29 -16.97
CA ASN A 144 2.42 2.21 -18.19
C ASN A 144 3.24 3.48 -18.52
N THR A 145 3.40 4.39 -17.56
CA THR A 145 4.19 5.62 -17.73
C THR A 145 5.60 5.46 -17.19
N LYS A 146 6.58 6.05 -17.84
CA LYS A 146 7.96 6.15 -17.37
C LYS A 146 8.10 7.39 -16.49
N PHE A 147 8.86 7.27 -15.40
CA PHE A 147 9.12 8.39 -14.50
C PHE A 147 10.35 9.21 -14.93
N PRO A 148 10.45 10.52 -14.61
CA PRO A 148 9.51 11.25 -13.75
C PRO A 148 8.12 11.38 -14.37
N LEU A 149 7.09 11.37 -13.53
CA LEU A 149 5.70 11.45 -13.97
C LEU A 149 5.39 12.84 -14.50
N GLU A 150 4.77 12.93 -15.67
CA GLU A 150 4.21 14.18 -16.18
C GLU A 150 2.90 14.53 -15.46
N ASN A 151 2.63 15.82 -15.35
CA ASN A 151 1.40 16.29 -14.73
C ASN A 151 0.20 15.94 -15.62
N SER A 152 -0.77 15.22 -15.06
CA SER A 152 -1.97 14.77 -15.79
C SER A 152 -2.89 15.91 -16.24
N LEU A 153 -2.73 17.11 -15.68
CA LEU A 153 -3.56 18.30 -15.99
C LEU A 153 -2.78 19.37 -16.77
N MET A 154 -1.43 19.31 -16.80
CA MET A 154 -0.58 20.30 -17.43
C MET A 154 0.49 19.62 -18.29
N LEU A 155 0.28 19.58 -19.59
CA LEU A 155 1.21 18.98 -20.55
C LEU A 155 2.60 19.64 -20.47
N GLY A 156 3.64 18.80 -20.44
CA GLY A 156 5.04 19.23 -20.39
C GLY A 156 5.53 19.68 -19.01
N ALA A 157 4.69 19.67 -17.99
CA ALA A 157 5.09 19.92 -16.61
C ALA A 157 5.32 18.59 -15.86
N THR A 158 6.37 18.56 -15.01
CA THR A 158 6.59 17.43 -14.13
C THR A 158 5.56 17.44 -13.00
N MET A 159 5.10 16.26 -12.57
CA MET A 159 4.20 16.10 -11.44
C MET A 159 4.89 16.54 -10.14
N ALA A 160 4.41 17.62 -9.54
CA ALA A 160 4.89 18.15 -8.26
C ALA A 160 4.00 17.75 -7.08
N TYR A 161 2.87 17.07 -7.33
CA TYR A 161 1.93 16.61 -6.30
C TYR A 161 2.36 15.28 -5.70
N PRO A 162 2.16 15.03 -4.40
CA PRO A 162 2.44 13.73 -3.78
C PRO A 162 1.57 12.62 -4.40
N TYR A 163 2.18 11.60 -4.98
CA TYR A 163 1.48 10.53 -5.71
C TYR A 163 1.79 9.11 -5.20
N LEU A 164 2.55 8.96 -4.12
CA LEU A 164 2.95 7.63 -3.64
C LEU A 164 1.76 6.76 -3.18
N SER A 165 0.78 7.35 -2.52
CA SER A 165 -0.47 6.66 -2.18
C SER A 165 -1.22 6.22 -3.44
N ASP A 166 -1.26 7.08 -4.46
CA ASP A 166 -1.91 6.78 -5.73
C ASP A 166 -1.20 5.66 -6.49
N SER A 167 0.13 5.51 -6.32
CA SER A 167 0.88 4.39 -6.91
C SER A 167 0.41 3.02 -6.39
N VAL A 168 -0.11 2.94 -5.16
CA VAL A 168 -0.70 1.71 -4.63
C VAL A 168 -2.02 1.41 -5.32
N ALA A 169 -2.89 2.42 -5.49
CA ALA A 169 -4.13 2.25 -6.24
C ALA A 169 -3.85 1.90 -7.71
N SER A 170 -2.85 2.57 -8.33
CA SER A 170 -2.36 2.25 -9.68
C SER A 170 -1.86 0.82 -9.81
N THR A 171 -1.20 0.29 -8.77
CA THR A 171 -0.76 -1.11 -8.74
C THR A 171 -1.96 -2.06 -8.80
N PHE A 172 -2.99 -1.84 -7.98
CA PHE A 172 -4.19 -2.68 -8.03
C PHE A 172 -4.95 -2.53 -9.35
N TYR A 173 -5.04 -1.31 -9.88
CA TYR A 173 -5.65 -1.04 -11.17
C TYR A 173 -4.88 -1.71 -12.33
N LEU A 174 -3.55 -1.65 -12.33
CA LEU A 174 -2.70 -2.37 -13.29
C LEU A 174 -2.93 -3.88 -13.24
N PHE A 175 -3.15 -4.45 -12.05
CA PHE A 175 -3.45 -5.89 -11.87
C PHE A 175 -4.91 -6.26 -12.13
N GLY A 176 -5.70 -5.37 -12.73
CA GLY A 176 -7.05 -5.65 -13.23
C GLY A 176 -8.17 -5.40 -12.21
N MET A 177 -7.88 -4.77 -11.06
CA MET A 177 -8.94 -4.34 -10.14
C MET A 177 -9.64 -3.11 -10.71
N PRO A 178 -10.98 -2.99 -10.67
CA PRO A 178 -11.68 -1.78 -11.09
C PRO A 178 -11.16 -0.53 -10.39
N LEU A 179 -11.12 0.61 -11.08
CA LEU A 179 -10.50 1.85 -10.57
C LEU A 179 -11.12 2.31 -9.24
N ASN A 180 -12.47 2.34 -9.15
CA ASN A 180 -13.16 2.69 -7.92
C ASN A 180 -12.81 1.76 -6.75
N THR A 181 -12.74 0.46 -7.01
CA THR A 181 -12.35 -0.54 -5.99
C THR A 181 -10.90 -0.37 -5.59
N SER A 182 -9.99 -0.10 -6.54
CA SER A 182 -8.57 0.14 -6.27
C SER A 182 -8.36 1.35 -5.35
N MET A 183 -9.07 2.44 -5.62
CA MET A 183 -9.03 3.67 -4.81
C MET A 183 -9.63 3.44 -3.42
N ALA A 184 -10.82 2.85 -3.33
CA ALA A 184 -11.49 2.58 -2.04
C ALA A 184 -10.65 1.62 -1.17
N PHE A 185 -10.08 0.58 -1.78
CA PHE A 185 -9.23 -0.37 -1.06
C PHE A 185 -7.94 0.27 -0.56
N THR A 186 -7.28 1.10 -1.40
CA THR A 186 -6.08 1.84 -1.01
C THR A 186 -6.38 2.82 0.12
N GLY A 187 -7.46 3.60 0.03
CA GLY A 187 -7.88 4.52 1.08
C GLY A 187 -8.13 3.80 2.41
N THR A 188 -8.83 2.68 2.38
CA THR A 188 -9.07 1.85 3.57
C THR A 188 -7.78 1.32 4.17
N LEU A 189 -6.86 0.81 3.33
CA LEU A 189 -5.57 0.28 3.76
C LEU A 189 -4.71 1.36 4.44
N MET A 190 -4.67 2.56 3.85
CA MET A 190 -3.93 3.70 4.43
C MET A 190 -4.54 4.15 5.77
N MET A 191 -5.86 4.22 5.86
CA MET A 191 -6.53 4.54 7.13
C MET A 191 -6.20 3.53 8.21
N LEU A 192 -6.27 2.24 7.94
CA LEU A 192 -5.97 1.19 8.92
C LEU A 192 -4.55 1.29 9.46
N LEU A 193 -3.57 1.66 8.62
CA LEU A 193 -2.18 1.83 9.06
C LEU A 193 -1.94 3.15 9.81
N THR A 194 -2.78 4.14 9.60
CA THR A 194 -2.65 5.45 10.27
C THR A 194 -3.26 5.42 11.68
N TYR A 195 -4.29 4.60 11.90
CA TYR A 195 -5.04 4.53 13.16
C TYR A 195 -4.66 3.35 14.06
N THR A 196 -3.68 2.54 13.67
CA THR A 196 -3.13 1.42 14.47
C THR A 196 -1.74 1.71 14.99
#